data_aa54ac154f9183b112cde140f32f0d3e
#
_entry.id   aa54ac154f9183b112cde140f32f0d3e
#
_cell.length_a   1.000
_cell.length_b   1.000
_cell.length_c   1.000
_cell.angle_alpha   90.00
_cell.angle_beta   90.00
_cell.angle_gamma   90.00
#
_symmetry.space_group_name_H-M   'P 1'
#
loop_
_entity.id
_entity.type
_entity.pdbx_description
1 polymer ?
#
loop_
_entity_poly.entity_id
_entity_poly.type
_entity_poly.pdbx_seq_one_letter_code
_entity_poly.pdbx_strand_id
1 'polypeptide(L)'
;YFTSFSYLFLGLCAFLYIFSKSDDKKKGFRRNYFRTRINTILFISSFMILASMTTISVLFVYKRNQVNMQNLMSSKITTLQALIGNRTRQTESWQDLRGQEFATALENIGNTTKSDITLYTPEGKVFLSTTPEVFEKMILGSRIDQEAFHNISHRNQRFFIQREKIDDYSYWSMYAPVFNDNGDMIA
;
A
#
# COMPACT_ATOMS: atom_id res chain seq x y z
N TYR A 1 -1.08 0.63 17.01
CA TYR A 1 -0.82 -0.78 17.35
C TYR A 1 0.38 -0.95 18.30
N PHE A 2 1.47 -0.21 18.10
CA PHE A 2 2.65 -0.26 18.97
C PHE A 2 2.34 0.21 20.41
N THR A 3 1.52 1.22 20.56
CA THR A 3 1.08 1.75 21.86
C THR A 3 0.23 0.75 22.64
N SER A 4 -0.68 0.04 21.97
CA SER A 4 -1.53 -0.99 22.61
C SER A 4 -0.72 -2.16 23.14
N PHE A 5 0.32 -2.58 22.40
CA PHE A 5 1.24 -3.63 22.82
C PHE A 5 2.10 -3.20 24.02
N SER A 6 2.53 -1.93 24.04
CA SER A 6 3.28 -1.33 25.15
C SER A 6 2.46 -1.32 26.45
N TYR A 7 1.17 -0.98 26.38
CA TYR A 7 0.29 -0.99 27.56
C TYR A 7 0.03 -2.41 28.09
N LEU A 8 -0.13 -3.40 27.20
CA LEU A 8 -0.26 -4.82 27.59
C LEU A 8 1.01 -5.33 28.27
N PHE A 9 2.18 -4.97 27.75
CA PHE A 9 3.46 -5.34 28.35
C PHE A 9 3.68 -4.67 29.71
N LEU A 10 3.37 -3.38 29.85
CA LEU A 10 3.41 -2.67 31.12
C LEU A 10 2.45 -3.25 32.15
N GLY A 11 1.24 -3.57 31.75
CA GLY A 11 0.26 -4.25 32.61
C GLY A 11 0.74 -5.61 33.10
N LEU A 12 1.41 -6.39 32.26
CA LEU A 12 2.01 -7.65 32.65
C LEU A 12 3.18 -7.48 33.63
N CYS A 13 4.07 -6.53 33.37
CA CYS A 13 5.20 -6.22 34.26
C CYS A 13 4.68 -5.76 35.63
N ALA A 14 3.65 -4.92 35.67
CA ALA A 14 3.01 -4.47 36.91
C ALA A 14 2.35 -5.65 37.66
N PHE A 15 1.65 -6.54 36.94
CA PHE A 15 1.05 -7.74 37.54
C PHE A 15 2.09 -8.69 38.11
N LEU A 16 3.17 -8.97 37.38
CA LEU A 16 4.30 -9.81 37.86
C LEU A 16 4.99 -9.18 39.06
N TYR A 17 5.15 -7.85 39.07
CA TYR A 17 5.74 -7.09 40.18
C TYR A 17 4.85 -7.18 41.44
N ILE A 18 3.55 -6.99 41.31
CA ILE A 18 2.59 -7.07 42.42
C ILE A 18 2.55 -8.51 42.98
N PHE A 19 2.57 -9.52 42.09
CA PHE A 19 2.55 -10.91 42.48
C PHE A 19 3.85 -11.36 43.17
N SER A 20 5.01 -10.90 42.67
CA SER A 20 6.32 -11.13 43.30
C SER A 20 6.41 -10.49 44.69
N LYS A 21 5.90 -9.27 44.84
CA LYS A 21 5.94 -8.52 46.10
C LYS A 21 4.97 -9.12 47.15
N SER A 22 3.88 -9.74 46.71
CA SER A 22 2.93 -10.40 47.59
C SER A 22 3.50 -11.66 48.28
N ASP A 23 4.51 -12.26 47.67
CA ASP A 23 5.14 -13.52 48.15
C ASP A 23 6.15 -13.28 49.29
N ASP A 24 6.70 -12.09 49.41
CA ASP A 24 7.74 -11.76 50.42
C ASP A 24 7.17 -11.59 51.84
N LYS A 25 5.86 -11.52 52.02
CA LYS A 25 5.22 -11.32 53.32
C LYS A 25 4.78 -12.63 54.04
N LYS A 26 4.95 -13.78 53.41
CA LYS A 26 4.55 -15.10 54.01
C LYS A 26 5.72 -16.07 54.06
N LYS A 27 6.67 -15.83 54.98
CA LYS A 27 7.59 -16.87 55.46
C LYS A 27 6.81 -17.89 56.32
N GLY A 28 6.24 -18.87 55.68
CA GLY A 28 5.62 -19.96 56.38
C GLY A 28 4.86 -20.91 55.46
N PHE A 29 5.51 -21.97 55.08
CA PHE A 29 4.92 -23.18 54.48
C PHE A 29 5.49 -23.56 53.09
N ARG A 30 6.41 -24.50 53.12
CA ARG A 30 7.06 -25.13 51.95
C ARG A 30 6.11 -25.68 50.86
N ARG A 31 4.85 -25.94 51.20
CA ARG A 31 3.82 -26.49 50.31
C ARG A 31 3.19 -25.49 49.38
N ASN A 32 3.17 -24.22 49.78
CA ASN A 32 2.62 -23.13 48.92
C ASN A 32 3.59 -22.68 47.85
N TYR A 33 4.90 -22.82 48.07
CA TYR A 33 5.93 -22.39 47.10
C TYR A 33 5.85 -23.19 45.77
N PHE A 34 5.58 -24.50 45.83
CA PHE A 34 5.46 -25.36 44.65
C PHE A 34 4.22 -25.02 43.83
N ARG A 35 3.09 -24.76 44.48
CA ARG A 35 1.83 -24.41 43.82
C ARG A 35 1.92 -23.04 43.14
N THR A 36 2.55 -22.07 43.78
CA THR A 36 2.76 -20.71 43.19
C THR A 36 3.70 -20.78 42.00
N ARG A 37 4.74 -21.58 42.03
CA ARG A 37 5.69 -21.77 40.94
C ARG A 37 5.06 -22.39 39.71
N ILE A 38 4.22 -23.39 39.87
CA ILE A 38 3.46 -24.03 38.79
C ILE A 38 2.49 -23.01 38.15
N ASN A 39 1.73 -22.29 38.95
CA ASN A 39 0.79 -21.28 38.46
C ASN A 39 1.51 -20.19 37.68
N THR A 40 2.66 -19.73 38.15
CA THR A 40 3.45 -18.68 37.44
C THR A 40 3.95 -19.20 36.10
N ILE A 41 4.45 -20.44 36.02
CA ILE A 41 4.91 -21.05 34.76
C ILE A 41 3.74 -21.19 33.77
N LEU A 42 2.58 -21.69 34.23
CA LEU A 42 1.39 -21.79 33.39
C LEU A 42 0.91 -20.43 32.87
N PHE A 43 0.98 -19.41 33.71
CA PHE A 43 0.58 -18.05 33.32
C PHE A 43 1.53 -17.47 32.28
N ILE A 44 2.84 -17.62 32.47
CA ILE A 44 3.85 -17.16 31.51
C ILE A 44 3.71 -17.89 30.17
N SER A 45 3.52 -19.23 30.21
CA SER A 45 3.35 -20.01 28.99
C SER A 45 2.08 -19.63 28.22
N SER A 46 0.96 -19.44 28.92
CA SER A 46 -0.29 -18.97 28.31
C SER A 46 -0.13 -17.60 27.67
N PHE A 47 0.56 -16.67 28.33
CA PHE A 47 0.83 -15.35 27.78
C PHE A 47 1.74 -15.39 26.54
N MET A 48 2.77 -16.21 26.54
CA MET A 48 3.65 -16.41 25.39
C MET A 48 2.88 -16.96 24.18
N ILE A 49 1.96 -17.88 24.40
CA ILE A 49 1.11 -18.41 23.33
C ILE A 49 0.19 -17.33 22.77
N LEU A 50 -0.47 -16.55 23.62
CA LEU A 50 -1.33 -15.44 23.19
C LEU A 50 -0.56 -14.37 22.42
N ALA A 51 0.64 -14.00 22.91
CA ALA A 51 1.49 -13.01 22.23
C ALA A 51 1.95 -13.51 20.86
N SER A 52 2.34 -14.79 20.75
CA SER A 52 2.74 -15.38 19.47
C SER A 52 1.58 -15.43 18.47
N MET A 53 0.38 -15.86 18.93
CA MET A 53 -0.81 -15.88 18.08
C MET A 53 -1.21 -14.50 17.56
N THR A 54 -1.15 -13.48 18.41
CA THR A 54 -1.47 -12.09 18.01
C THR A 54 -0.46 -11.59 16.99
N THR A 55 0.82 -11.84 17.19
CA THR A 55 1.87 -11.42 16.26
C THR A 55 1.70 -12.07 14.88
N ILE A 56 1.46 -13.38 14.84
CA ILE A 56 1.22 -14.11 13.60
C ILE A 56 -0.03 -13.58 12.88
N SER A 57 -1.12 -13.33 13.62
CA SER A 57 -2.36 -12.79 13.05
C SER A 57 -2.16 -11.41 12.43
N VAL A 58 -1.44 -10.52 13.11
CA VAL A 58 -1.14 -9.17 12.58
C VAL A 58 -0.30 -9.26 11.31
N LEU A 59 0.75 -10.08 11.30
CA LEU A 59 1.60 -10.28 10.12
C LEU A 59 0.82 -10.88 8.95
N PHE A 60 -0.06 -11.84 9.22
CA PHE A 60 -0.91 -12.46 8.21
C PHE A 60 -1.89 -11.45 7.59
N VAL A 61 -2.59 -10.66 8.42
CA VAL A 61 -3.51 -9.62 7.95
C VAL A 61 -2.77 -8.56 7.15
N TYR A 62 -1.59 -8.13 7.61
CA TYR A 62 -0.76 -7.16 6.89
C TYR A 62 -0.37 -7.68 5.51
N LYS A 63 0.16 -8.90 5.43
CA LYS A 63 0.56 -9.53 4.16
C LYS A 63 -0.63 -9.72 3.21
N ARG A 64 -1.76 -10.19 3.73
CA ARG A 64 -3.00 -10.37 2.95
C ARG A 64 -3.52 -9.04 2.39
N ASN A 65 -3.46 -7.98 3.19
CA ASN A 65 -3.90 -6.65 2.76
C ASN A 65 -3.02 -6.11 1.63
N GLN A 66 -1.71 -6.33 1.68
CA GLN A 66 -0.77 -5.97 0.60
C GLN A 66 -1.11 -6.69 -0.71
N VAL A 67 -1.31 -8.02 -0.65
CA VAL A 67 -1.65 -8.83 -1.84
C VAL A 67 -3.00 -8.42 -2.41
N ASN A 68 -4.01 -8.21 -1.57
CA ASN A 68 -5.33 -7.76 -2.02
C ASN A 68 -5.27 -6.39 -2.70
N MET A 69 -4.47 -5.46 -2.17
CA MET A 69 -4.28 -4.14 -2.76
C MET A 69 -3.63 -4.26 -4.14
N GLN A 70 -2.57 -5.05 -4.29
CA GLN A 70 -1.92 -5.28 -5.58
C GLN A 70 -2.88 -5.90 -6.61
N ASN A 71 -3.67 -6.89 -6.23
CA ASN A 71 -4.66 -7.52 -7.10
C ASN A 71 -5.76 -6.53 -7.53
N LEU A 72 -6.26 -5.73 -6.61
CA LEU A 72 -7.24 -4.69 -6.90
C LEU A 72 -6.67 -3.67 -7.90
N MET A 73 -5.43 -3.24 -7.68
CA MET A 73 -4.75 -2.29 -8.55
C MET A 73 -4.48 -2.87 -9.94
N SER A 74 -4.00 -4.12 -10.03
CA SER A 74 -3.76 -4.76 -11.33
C SER A 74 -5.06 -4.95 -12.14
N SER A 75 -6.16 -5.27 -11.49
CA SER A 75 -7.48 -5.30 -12.13
C SER A 75 -7.93 -3.92 -12.63
N LYS A 76 -7.72 -2.89 -11.80
CA LYS A 76 -8.04 -1.51 -12.15
C LYS A 76 -7.25 -1.02 -13.35
N ILE A 77 -5.93 -1.24 -13.38
CA ILE A 77 -5.09 -0.77 -14.49
C ILE A 77 -5.47 -1.47 -15.80
N THR A 78 -5.78 -2.76 -15.77
CA THR A 78 -6.22 -3.48 -16.96
C THR A 78 -7.53 -2.91 -17.52
N THR A 79 -8.46 -2.54 -16.65
CA THR A 79 -9.72 -1.88 -17.05
C THR A 79 -9.45 -0.50 -17.64
N LEU A 80 -8.60 0.30 -16.99
CA LEU A 80 -8.21 1.63 -17.47
C LEU A 80 -7.49 1.55 -18.83
N GLN A 81 -6.55 0.62 -18.99
CA GLN A 81 -5.89 0.40 -20.29
C GLN A 81 -6.89 0.03 -21.39
N ALA A 82 -7.87 -0.81 -21.10
CA ALA A 82 -8.90 -1.16 -22.09
C ALA A 82 -9.77 0.04 -22.46
N LEU A 83 -10.19 0.85 -21.48
CA LEU A 83 -11.02 2.04 -21.71
C LEU A 83 -10.26 3.13 -22.49
N ILE A 84 -9.03 3.40 -22.11
CA ILE A 84 -8.17 4.39 -22.78
C ILE A 84 -7.77 3.84 -24.16
N GLY A 85 -7.30 2.59 -24.23
CA GLY A 85 -6.89 1.95 -25.47
C GLY A 85 -7.97 1.94 -26.54
N ASN A 86 -9.25 1.74 -26.18
CA ASN A 86 -10.36 1.83 -27.14
C ASN A 86 -10.48 3.23 -27.77
N ARG A 87 -10.09 4.28 -27.05
CA ARG A 87 -10.12 5.67 -27.54
C ARG A 87 -8.88 6.05 -28.34
N THR A 88 -7.75 5.37 -28.07
CA THR A 88 -6.45 5.68 -28.68
C THR A 88 -6.09 4.74 -29.84
N ARG A 89 -6.89 3.74 -30.15
CA ARG A 89 -6.58 2.72 -31.18
C ARG A 89 -6.22 3.29 -32.55
N GLN A 90 -6.98 4.31 -33.00
CA GLN A 90 -6.80 4.94 -34.30
C GLN A 90 -5.89 6.16 -34.25
N THR A 91 -5.31 6.45 -33.11
CA THR A 91 -4.45 7.62 -32.90
C THR A 91 -3.03 7.31 -33.33
N GLU A 92 -2.46 8.11 -34.19
CA GLU A 92 -1.08 7.91 -34.66
C GLU A 92 -0.05 8.50 -33.71
N SER A 93 -0.42 9.57 -32.99
CA SER A 93 0.48 10.30 -32.09
C SER A 93 -0.23 10.79 -30.83
N TRP A 94 0.50 10.88 -29.70
CA TRP A 94 0.00 11.48 -28.47
C TRP A 94 -0.46 12.94 -28.65
N GLN A 95 0.02 13.63 -29.67
CA GLN A 95 -0.38 15.01 -29.99
C GLN A 95 -1.85 15.11 -30.38
N ASP A 96 -2.40 14.07 -31.01
CA ASP A 96 -3.80 14.01 -31.41
C ASP A 96 -4.73 13.85 -30.21
N LEU A 97 -4.22 13.41 -29.07
CA LEU A 97 -4.95 13.27 -27.80
C LEU A 97 -5.10 14.57 -27.01
N ARG A 98 -4.56 15.68 -27.46
CA ARG A 98 -4.66 16.99 -26.78
C ARG A 98 -6.03 17.65 -26.90
N GLY A 99 -6.96 17.06 -27.62
CA GLY A 99 -8.32 17.60 -27.79
C GLY A 99 -9.13 17.66 -26.50
N GLN A 100 -9.98 18.70 -26.41
CA GLN A 100 -10.92 18.87 -25.28
C GLN A 100 -11.83 17.65 -25.09
N GLU A 101 -12.20 17.01 -26.18
CA GLU A 101 -13.05 15.81 -26.15
C GLU A 101 -12.39 14.64 -25.42
N PHE A 102 -11.10 14.41 -25.69
CA PHE A 102 -10.34 13.36 -25.02
C PHE A 102 -10.08 13.69 -23.54
N ALA A 103 -9.82 14.95 -23.22
CA ALA A 103 -9.67 15.39 -21.83
C ALA A 103 -10.94 15.13 -21.01
N THR A 104 -12.12 15.49 -21.56
CA THR A 104 -13.41 15.23 -20.92
C THR A 104 -13.69 13.72 -20.78
N ALA A 105 -13.32 12.93 -21.80
CA ALA A 105 -13.45 11.47 -21.73
C ALA A 105 -12.55 10.87 -20.64
N LEU A 106 -11.30 11.35 -20.50
CA LEU A 106 -10.36 10.92 -19.47
C LEU A 106 -10.88 11.25 -18.07
N GLU A 107 -11.43 12.45 -17.88
CA GLU A 107 -12.05 12.88 -16.63
C GLU A 107 -13.23 11.97 -16.25
N ASN A 108 -14.11 11.65 -17.21
CA ASN A 108 -15.23 10.72 -16.99
C ASN A 108 -14.74 9.32 -16.60
N ILE A 109 -13.68 8.82 -17.22
CA ILE A 109 -13.05 7.54 -16.85
C ILE A 109 -12.48 7.63 -15.41
N GLY A 110 -11.78 8.70 -15.08
CA GLY A 110 -11.23 8.94 -13.74
C GLY A 110 -12.31 8.93 -12.67
N ASN A 111 -13.38 9.69 -12.89
CA ASN A 111 -14.53 9.77 -11.98
C ASN A 111 -15.24 8.41 -11.81
N THR A 112 -15.41 7.66 -12.89
CA THR A 112 -16.05 6.33 -12.85
C THR A 112 -15.20 5.32 -12.10
N THR A 113 -13.89 5.35 -12.31
CA THR A 113 -12.96 4.40 -11.69
C THR A 113 -12.46 4.86 -10.33
N LYS A 114 -12.81 6.09 -9.90
CA LYS A 114 -12.31 6.74 -8.69
C LYS A 114 -10.78 6.70 -8.65
N SER A 115 -10.16 7.19 -9.70
CA SER A 115 -8.71 7.20 -9.87
C SER A 115 -8.28 8.47 -10.56
N ASP A 116 -7.23 9.09 -10.06
CA ASP A 116 -6.54 10.16 -10.78
C ASP A 116 -5.72 9.53 -11.90
N ILE A 117 -5.86 10.07 -13.11
CA ILE A 117 -5.21 9.54 -14.30
C ILE A 117 -4.30 10.63 -14.87
N THR A 118 -3.04 10.28 -15.07
CA THR A 118 -2.06 11.14 -15.72
C THR A 118 -1.48 10.39 -16.91
N LEU A 119 -1.48 11.03 -18.06
CA LEU A 119 -0.87 10.52 -19.28
C LEU A 119 0.47 11.21 -19.51
N TYR A 120 1.45 10.38 -19.86
CA TYR A 120 2.80 10.82 -20.16
C TYR A 120 3.11 10.59 -21.64
N THR A 121 3.91 11.47 -22.23
CA THR A 121 4.45 11.21 -23.57
C THR A 121 5.40 10.00 -23.54
N PRO A 122 5.72 9.40 -24.69
CA PRO A 122 6.71 8.30 -24.74
C PRO A 122 8.08 8.69 -24.15
N GLU A 123 8.40 9.98 -24.07
CA GLU A 123 9.62 10.51 -23.43
C GLU A 123 9.45 10.75 -21.92
N GLY A 124 8.29 10.39 -21.36
CA GLY A 124 8.00 10.48 -19.93
C GLY A 124 7.63 11.88 -19.43
N LYS A 125 7.14 12.79 -20.29
CA LYS A 125 6.62 14.10 -19.87
C LYS A 125 5.11 14.06 -19.71
N VAL A 126 4.59 14.68 -18.66
CA VAL A 126 3.13 14.86 -18.50
C VAL A 126 2.57 15.68 -19.67
N PHE A 127 1.51 15.17 -20.29
CA PHE A 127 0.80 15.94 -21.32
C PHE A 127 -0.71 16.12 -21.01
N LEU A 128 -1.31 15.23 -20.22
CA LEU A 128 -2.71 15.34 -19.79
C LEU A 128 -2.90 14.72 -18.42
N SER A 129 -3.70 15.34 -17.55
CA SER A 129 -4.04 14.82 -16.23
C SER A 129 -5.48 15.18 -15.86
N THR A 130 -6.15 14.31 -15.11
CA THR A 130 -7.45 14.61 -14.47
C THR A 130 -7.31 15.56 -13.29
N THR A 131 -6.09 15.72 -12.76
CA THR A 131 -5.75 16.64 -11.66
C THR A 131 -4.59 17.55 -12.05
N PRO A 132 -4.76 18.46 -13.01
CA PRO A 132 -3.67 19.32 -13.51
C PRO A 132 -3.07 20.21 -12.44
N GLU A 133 -3.85 20.58 -11.43
CA GLU A 133 -3.44 21.45 -10.31
C GLU A 133 -2.24 20.92 -9.52
N VAL A 134 -2.08 19.61 -9.47
CA VAL A 134 -0.96 18.96 -8.75
C VAL A 134 0.37 19.26 -9.43
N PHE A 135 0.37 19.38 -10.75
CA PHE A 135 1.53 19.71 -11.57
C PHE A 135 1.74 21.22 -11.66
N GLU A 136 0.67 22.00 -11.80
CA GLU A 136 0.72 23.46 -11.83
C GLU A 136 1.26 24.07 -10.54
N LYS A 137 0.87 23.49 -9.39
CA LYS A 137 1.38 23.87 -8.07
C LYS A 137 2.73 23.26 -7.72
N MET A 138 3.37 22.56 -8.65
CA MET A 138 4.67 21.87 -8.46
C MET A 138 4.69 20.89 -7.29
N ILE A 139 3.56 20.31 -6.92
CA ILE A 139 3.45 19.28 -5.89
C ILE A 139 4.05 17.97 -6.41
N LEU A 140 3.80 17.65 -7.69
CA LEU A 140 4.43 16.55 -8.42
C LEU A 140 5.29 17.09 -9.56
N GLY A 141 6.36 16.38 -9.88
CA GLY A 141 7.20 16.67 -11.02
C GLY A 141 6.47 16.44 -12.35
N SER A 142 6.79 17.23 -13.37
CA SER A 142 6.23 17.09 -14.73
C SER A 142 6.76 15.90 -15.53
N ARG A 143 7.50 15.01 -14.90
CA ARG A 143 8.04 13.78 -15.50
C ARG A 143 7.60 12.57 -14.70
N ILE A 144 7.42 11.46 -15.41
CA ILE A 144 7.20 10.13 -14.83
C ILE A 144 8.35 9.77 -13.89
N ASP A 145 8.06 9.00 -12.86
CA ASP A 145 9.09 8.45 -11.98
C ASP A 145 10.12 7.63 -12.77
N GLN A 146 11.39 7.75 -12.42
CA GLN A 146 12.50 7.14 -13.15
C GLN A 146 12.44 5.62 -13.13
N GLU A 147 12.06 5.01 -12.01
CA GLU A 147 11.96 3.55 -11.88
C GLU A 147 10.77 3.03 -12.69
N ALA A 148 9.63 3.72 -12.65
CA ALA A 148 8.46 3.42 -13.46
C ALA A 148 8.79 3.51 -14.95
N PHE A 149 9.43 4.59 -15.40
CA PHE A 149 9.85 4.76 -16.77
C PHE A 149 10.76 3.63 -17.25
N HIS A 150 11.77 3.28 -16.45
CA HIS A 150 12.69 2.19 -16.79
C HIS A 150 11.98 0.84 -16.91
N ASN A 151 11.06 0.53 -16.01
CA ASN A 151 10.32 -0.74 -16.04
C ASN A 151 9.36 -0.83 -17.24
N ILE A 152 8.68 0.26 -17.58
CA ILE A 152 7.73 0.29 -18.69
C ILE A 152 8.47 0.35 -20.04
N SER A 153 9.37 1.31 -20.25
CA SER A 153 9.97 1.59 -21.55
C SER A 153 11.13 0.64 -21.91
N HIS A 154 11.95 0.23 -20.92
CA HIS A 154 13.15 -0.57 -21.19
C HIS A 154 12.96 -2.06 -20.89
N ARG A 155 12.18 -2.39 -19.86
CA ARG A 155 11.92 -3.78 -19.51
C ARG A 155 10.63 -4.33 -20.11
N ASN A 156 9.88 -3.51 -20.85
CA ASN A 156 8.61 -3.86 -21.49
C ASN A 156 7.63 -4.53 -20.52
N GLN A 157 7.58 -4.05 -19.28
CA GLN A 157 6.61 -4.55 -18.32
C GLN A 157 5.22 -4.10 -18.71
N ARG A 158 4.25 -5.02 -18.58
CA ARG A 158 2.85 -4.75 -18.89
C ARG A 158 2.23 -3.68 -17.99
N PHE A 159 2.68 -3.62 -16.75
CA PHE A 159 2.35 -2.58 -15.76
C PHE A 159 3.40 -2.59 -14.65
N PHE A 160 3.55 -1.48 -13.98
CA PHE A 160 4.42 -1.32 -12.83
C PHE A 160 3.64 -0.63 -11.70
N ILE A 161 3.75 -1.17 -10.48
CA ILE A 161 3.05 -0.66 -9.30
C ILE A 161 4.09 -0.30 -8.26
N GLN A 162 4.02 0.91 -7.74
CA GLN A 162 4.89 1.36 -6.67
C GLN A 162 4.13 2.19 -5.64
N ARG A 163 4.73 2.34 -4.47
CA ARG A 163 4.25 3.25 -3.45
C ARG A 163 5.04 4.53 -3.52
N GLU A 164 4.35 5.61 -3.72
CA GLU A 164 4.93 6.95 -3.79
C GLU A 164 4.63 7.74 -2.52
N LYS A 165 5.39 8.80 -2.32
CA LYS A 165 5.27 9.65 -1.16
C LYS A 165 5.34 11.12 -1.57
N ILE A 166 4.37 11.90 -1.09
CA ILE A 166 4.40 13.37 -1.16
C ILE A 166 4.39 13.87 0.28
N ASP A 167 5.50 14.43 0.73
CA ASP A 167 5.70 14.82 2.12
C ASP A 167 5.41 13.64 3.08
N ASP A 168 4.44 13.74 3.97
CA ASP A 168 4.03 12.66 4.88
C ASP A 168 2.95 11.74 4.31
N TYR A 169 2.42 12.07 3.15
CA TYR A 169 1.34 11.32 2.52
C TYR A 169 1.88 10.26 1.57
N SER A 170 1.49 9.00 1.79
CA SER A 170 1.88 7.87 0.92
C SER A 170 0.67 7.38 0.14
N TYR A 171 0.84 7.16 -1.15
CA TYR A 171 -0.20 6.66 -2.05
C TYR A 171 0.38 5.59 -2.99
N TRP A 172 -0.51 4.87 -3.65
CA TRP A 172 -0.14 3.86 -4.62
C TRP A 172 -0.28 4.43 -6.04
N SER A 173 0.76 4.27 -6.84
CA SER A 173 0.77 4.60 -8.26
C SER A 173 0.90 3.34 -9.10
N MET A 174 0.22 3.34 -10.23
CA MET A 174 0.31 2.30 -11.24
C MET A 174 0.62 2.94 -12.59
N TYR A 175 1.56 2.34 -13.27
CA TYR A 175 2.01 2.75 -14.58
C TYR A 175 1.77 1.63 -15.59
N ALA A 176 1.30 1.97 -16.77
CA ALA A 176 1.09 1.00 -17.84
C ALA A 176 1.19 1.71 -19.20
N PRO A 177 1.79 1.07 -20.20
CA PRO A 177 1.88 1.65 -21.54
C PRO A 177 0.54 1.58 -22.25
N VAL A 178 0.27 2.59 -23.08
CA VAL A 178 -0.88 2.61 -23.99
C VAL A 178 -0.35 2.51 -25.42
N PHE A 179 -0.85 1.53 -26.16
CA PHE A 179 -0.45 1.27 -27.54
C PHE A 179 -1.61 1.57 -28.49
N ASN A 180 -1.27 1.98 -29.72
CA ASN A 180 -2.20 2.04 -30.84
C ASN A 180 -2.34 0.68 -31.54
N ASP A 181 -3.19 0.61 -32.57
CA ASP A 181 -3.37 -0.61 -33.36
C ASP A 181 -2.12 -1.01 -34.19
N ASN A 182 -1.20 -0.07 -34.43
CA ASN A 182 0.08 -0.31 -35.09
C ASN A 182 1.14 -0.91 -34.15
N GLY A 183 0.86 -0.93 -32.84
CA GLY A 183 1.80 -1.39 -31.82
C GLY A 183 2.78 -0.32 -31.33
N ASP A 184 2.58 0.94 -31.69
CA ASP A 184 3.39 2.04 -31.19
C ASP A 184 2.89 2.48 -29.82
N MET A 185 3.81 2.78 -28.90
CA MET A 185 3.49 3.31 -27.59
C MET A 185 3.12 4.81 -27.74
N ILE A 186 1.87 5.12 -27.41
CA ILE A 186 1.31 6.48 -27.51
C ILE A 186 1.44 7.23 -26.19
N ALA A 187 1.32 6.53 -25.06
CA ALA A 187 1.43 7.13 -23.73
C ALA A 187 1.90 6.08 -22.70
#